data_75511a8d93d199a1ce163f9d19a8bd6d
#
_entry.id   75511a8d93d199a1ce163f9d19a8bd6d
#
_cell.length_a   1.000
_cell.length_b   1.000
_cell.length_c   1.000
_cell.angle_alpha   90.00
_cell.angle_beta   90.00
_cell.angle_gamma   90.00
#
_symmetry.space_group_name_H-M   'P 1'
#
loop_
_entity.id
_entity.type
_entity.pdbx_description
1 polymer ?
#
loop_
_entity_poly.entity_id
_entity_poly.type
_entity_poly.pdbx_seq_one_letter_code
_entity_poly.pdbx_strand_id
1 'polypeptide(L)'
;MNTITADHLARRACVSIRQSTPGQVQHNRESQRRQYALGDRARALGWHDIDVIDDDLGMSASGTRRAGFDQLLRAVCTGQVGAVFSIDASRLARTGREWQTLLEFCSVVGVLLIDADTVYDPHVSNDRLLLGMKGTFSEMEAASFYERAEAALRQKARRGELVQRVPIGYVTTLGDRIENDPDARVGSAIELIFRTFAEVPRARQVYLGLDQQPIALPVARGPDGAREIIWQPARYAAVLRVLKNPVYAGAYASGRSKTTTRLEDGQKVIRQVRRPRGEWSVLIADHHEGYIAWDVYESNQTMIAHTDNARSRAVRGSIKRGSALLSGLLRCGHCGAK
;
A
#
# COMPACT_ATOMS: atom_id res chain seq x y z
N MET A 1 -2.85 22.84 -44.11
CA MET A 1 -1.37 22.76 -44.17
C MET A 1 -0.97 21.41 -43.63
N ASN A 2 -0.05 20.73 -44.31
CA ASN A 2 0.38 19.40 -43.87
C ASN A 2 1.28 19.58 -42.64
N THR A 3 0.84 19.23 -41.44
CA THR A 3 1.60 19.40 -40.19
C THR A 3 2.90 18.57 -40.17
N ILE A 4 2.93 17.47 -40.95
CA ILE A 4 4.12 16.61 -41.13
C ILE A 4 4.98 17.19 -42.27
N THR A 5 6.21 17.55 -41.94
CA THR A 5 7.18 18.11 -42.89
C THR A 5 8.26 17.09 -43.24
N ALA A 6 9.04 17.34 -44.33
CA ALA A 6 10.17 16.50 -44.69
C ALA A 6 11.22 16.38 -43.58
N ASP A 7 11.42 17.42 -42.80
CA ASP A 7 12.33 17.42 -41.66
C ASP A 7 11.87 16.45 -40.54
N HIS A 8 10.55 16.38 -40.30
CA HIS A 8 10.01 15.37 -39.40
C HIS A 8 10.26 13.93 -39.88
N LEU A 9 10.06 13.68 -41.20
CA LEU A 9 10.23 12.36 -41.78
C LEU A 9 11.69 11.94 -41.93
N ALA A 10 12.63 12.89 -41.98
CA ALA A 10 14.08 12.61 -41.97
C ALA A 10 14.61 12.09 -40.64
N ARG A 11 13.84 12.33 -39.56
CA ARG A 11 14.13 11.85 -38.20
C ARG A 11 13.28 10.61 -37.92
N ARG A 12 13.68 9.78 -36.91
CA ARG A 12 12.95 8.56 -36.57
C ARG A 12 11.60 8.85 -35.90
N ALA A 13 10.68 7.89 -36.00
CA ALA A 13 9.47 7.85 -35.21
C ALA A 13 9.69 6.99 -33.94
N CYS A 14 9.27 7.46 -32.79
CA CYS A 14 9.26 6.65 -31.57
C CYS A 14 7.82 6.23 -31.23
N VAL A 15 7.58 4.92 -31.11
CA VAL A 15 6.31 4.35 -30.67
C VAL A 15 6.42 3.98 -29.20
N SER A 16 5.71 4.69 -28.32
CA SER A 16 5.72 4.40 -26.88
C SER A 16 4.57 3.46 -26.51
N ILE A 17 4.95 2.29 -26.00
CA ILE A 17 4.01 1.26 -25.55
C ILE A 17 3.99 1.21 -24.01
N ARG A 18 2.79 1.20 -23.43
CA ARG A 18 2.64 1.19 -21.99
C ARG A 18 1.46 0.36 -21.51
N GLN A 19 1.69 -0.48 -20.49
CA GLN A 19 0.66 -1.14 -19.70
C GLN A 19 1.01 -1.08 -18.22
N SER A 20 0.01 -0.78 -17.37
CA SER A 20 0.23 -0.38 -15.97
C SER A 20 0.48 -1.54 -15.01
N THR A 21 0.10 -2.78 -15.37
CA THR A 21 0.23 -3.95 -14.48
C THR A 21 0.67 -5.20 -15.22
N PRO A 22 1.40 -6.14 -14.56
CA PRO A 22 1.75 -7.43 -15.14
C PRO A 22 0.53 -8.24 -15.60
N GLY A 23 -0.59 -8.15 -14.90
CA GLY A 23 -1.84 -8.81 -15.28
C GLY A 23 -2.43 -8.24 -16.57
N GLN A 24 -2.33 -6.94 -16.82
CA GLN A 24 -2.73 -6.35 -18.10
C GLN A 24 -1.84 -6.82 -19.26
N VAL A 25 -0.55 -7.00 -19.01
CA VAL A 25 0.38 -7.55 -20.02
C VAL A 25 -0.03 -8.96 -20.43
N GLN A 26 -0.46 -9.79 -19.48
CA GLN A 26 -0.86 -11.17 -19.75
C GLN A 26 -2.26 -11.31 -20.35
N HIS A 27 -3.22 -10.49 -19.94
CA HIS A 27 -4.64 -10.68 -20.28
C HIS A 27 -5.16 -9.69 -21.33
N ASN A 28 -4.49 -8.56 -21.59
CA ASN A 28 -4.96 -7.55 -22.53
C ASN A 28 -4.10 -7.48 -23.79
N ARG A 29 -4.01 -8.62 -24.50
CA ARG A 29 -3.25 -8.77 -25.76
C ARG A 29 -3.78 -7.88 -26.89
N GLU A 30 -5.06 -7.57 -26.88
CA GLU A 30 -5.66 -6.72 -27.91
C GLU A 30 -5.19 -5.26 -27.77
N SER A 31 -5.08 -4.75 -26.54
CA SER A 31 -4.49 -3.43 -26.29
C SER A 31 -3.03 -3.37 -26.72
N GLN A 32 -2.26 -4.44 -26.51
CA GLN A 32 -0.88 -4.50 -27.03
C GLN A 32 -0.86 -4.45 -28.55
N ARG A 33 -1.65 -5.29 -29.23
CA ARG A 33 -1.73 -5.30 -30.69
C ARG A 33 -2.07 -3.92 -31.26
N ARG A 34 -3.02 -3.21 -30.64
CA ARG A 34 -3.38 -1.84 -31.04
C ARG A 34 -2.23 -0.85 -30.85
N GLN A 35 -1.41 -1.02 -29.81
CA GLN A 35 -0.23 -0.18 -29.58
C GLN A 35 0.88 -0.47 -30.59
N TYR A 36 1.16 -1.74 -30.88
CA TYR A 36 2.13 -2.10 -31.92
C TYR A 36 1.67 -1.69 -33.32
N ALA A 37 0.36 -1.67 -33.61
CA ALA A 37 -0.20 -1.19 -34.87
C ALA A 37 0.06 0.32 -35.11
N LEU A 38 0.47 1.09 -34.10
CA LEU A 38 0.94 2.47 -34.28
C LEU A 38 2.22 2.53 -35.13
N GLY A 39 3.03 1.50 -35.12
CA GLY A 39 4.18 1.38 -36.05
C GLY A 39 3.74 1.32 -37.52
N ASP A 40 2.65 0.63 -37.83
CA ASP A 40 2.08 0.59 -39.20
C ASP A 40 1.50 1.96 -39.56
N ARG A 41 0.87 2.66 -38.60
CA ARG A 41 0.41 4.04 -38.80
C ARG A 41 1.60 4.98 -39.10
N ALA A 42 2.70 4.85 -38.37
CA ALA A 42 3.91 5.64 -38.65
C ALA A 42 4.42 5.42 -40.06
N ARG A 43 4.46 4.16 -40.52
CA ARG A 43 4.83 3.83 -41.91
C ARG A 43 3.87 4.43 -42.95
N ALA A 44 2.56 4.34 -42.66
CA ALA A 44 1.54 4.92 -43.54
C ALA A 44 1.63 6.46 -43.64
N LEU A 45 2.14 7.11 -42.60
CA LEU A 45 2.39 8.56 -42.57
C LEU A 45 3.77 8.96 -43.16
N GLY A 46 4.59 7.99 -43.57
CA GLY A 46 5.84 8.20 -44.29
C GLY A 46 7.13 7.99 -43.51
N TRP A 47 7.07 7.54 -42.24
CA TRP A 47 8.28 7.20 -41.48
C TRP A 47 8.81 5.83 -41.86
N HIS A 48 10.10 5.72 -42.13
CA HIS A 48 10.80 4.46 -42.43
C HIS A 48 11.61 3.95 -41.22
N ASP A 49 12.19 4.85 -40.43
CA ASP A 49 12.94 4.53 -39.22
C ASP A 49 12.01 4.65 -38.00
N ILE A 50 11.65 3.51 -37.37
CA ILE A 50 10.70 3.43 -36.32
C ILE A 50 11.33 2.68 -35.13
N ASP A 51 11.42 3.35 -33.98
CA ASP A 51 11.89 2.80 -32.72
C ASP A 51 10.68 2.53 -31.77
N VAL A 52 10.64 1.34 -31.19
CA VAL A 52 9.56 0.95 -30.26
C VAL A 52 10.11 0.91 -28.85
N ILE A 53 9.57 1.76 -27.99
CA ILE A 53 9.94 1.87 -26.57
C ILE A 53 8.86 1.16 -25.76
N ASP A 54 9.19 -0.01 -25.22
CA ASP A 54 8.29 -0.85 -24.43
C ASP A 54 8.87 -1.26 -23.05
N ASP A 55 9.98 -0.67 -22.64
CA ASP A 55 10.67 -0.94 -21.36
C ASP A 55 9.81 -0.66 -20.11
N ASP A 56 8.75 0.13 -20.25
CA ASP A 56 7.82 0.46 -19.15
C ASP A 56 6.62 -0.52 -19.05
N LEU A 57 6.61 -1.62 -19.83
CA LEU A 57 5.55 -2.63 -19.78
C LEU A 57 5.49 -3.35 -18.43
N GLY A 58 4.31 -3.38 -17.82
CA GLY A 58 4.08 -4.07 -16.55
C GLY A 58 4.63 -3.35 -15.30
N MET A 59 5.22 -2.17 -15.46
CA MET A 59 5.78 -1.40 -14.35
C MET A 59 4.69 -0.58 -13.64
N SER A 60 4.48 -0.88 -12.34
CA SER A 60 3.53 -0.16 -11.48
C SER A 60 3.92 1.32 -11.27
N ALA A 61 2.91 2.16 -10.98
CA ALA A 61 3.06 3.61 -10.82
C ALA A 61 3.91 4.06 -9.62
N SER A 62 4.31 3.16 -8.71
CA SER A 62 4.98 3.49 -7.46
C SER A 62 6.51 3.41 -7.55
N GLY A 63 7.15 4.58 -7.65
CA GLY A 63 8.51 4.78 -7.15
C GLY A 63 9.70 4.22 -7.95
N THR A 64 9.51 3.57 -9.08
CA THR A 64 10.59 2.98 -9.87
C THR A 64 11.01 3.91 -11.00
N ARG A 65 12.32 4.01 -11.23
CA ARG A 65 12.91 4.74 -12.36
C ARG A 65 12.33 4.23 -13.67
N ARG A 66 11.88 5.14 -14.54
CA ARG A 66 11.22 4.84 -15.82
C ARG A 66 12.24 4.83 -16.95
N ALA A 67 12.79 3.65 -17.22
CA ALA A 67 13.79 3.50 -18.27
C ALA A 67 13.25 3.93 -19.65
N GLY A 68 12.01 3.53 -19.99
CA GLY A 68 11.39 3.87 -21.27
C GLY A 68 11.08 5.37 -21.43
N PHE A 69 10.56 6.02 -20.38
CA PHE A 69 10.33 7.47 -20.44
C PHE A 69 11.64 8.28 -20.48
N ASP A 70 12.64 7.88 -19.70
CA ASP A 70 13.97 8.50 -19.72
C ASP A 70 14.66 8.31 -21.08
N GLN A 71 14.44 7.17 -21.74
CA GLN A 71 14.94 6.91 -23.11
C GLN A 71 14.24 7.79 -24.13
N LEU A 72 12.90 7.86 -24.08
CA LEU A 72 12.12 8.74 -24.95
C LEU A 72 12.57 10.19 -24.81
N LEU A 73 12.68 10.69 -23.58
CA LEU A 73 13.07 12.08 -23.32
C LEU A 73 14.48 12.38 -23.85
N ARG A 74 15.42 11.43 -23.67
CA ARG A 74 16.78 11.58 -24.23
C ARG A 74 16.75 11.60 -25.77
N ALA A 75 15.99 10.71 -26.40
CA ALA A 75 15.88 10.67 -27.87
C ALA A 75 15.26 11.96 -28.43
N VAL A 76 14.26 12.53 -27.74
CA VAL A 76 13.70 13.86 -28.10
C VAL A 76 14.75 14.94 -27.94
N CYS A 77 15.44 15.03 -26.80
CA CYS A 77 16.44 16.07 -26.51
C CYS A 77 17.64 16.04 -27.48
N THR A 78 18.00 14.87 -27.98
CA THR A 78 19.12 14.74 -28.98
C THR A 78 18.71 15.13 -30.39
N GLY A 79 17.44 15.50 -30.64
CA GLY A 79 16.94 15.90 -31.94
C GLY A 79 16.81 14.76 -32.94
N GLN A 80 16.92 13.49 -32.51
CA GLN A 80 16.85 12.32 -33.38
C GLN A 80 15.42 11.91 -33.72
N VAL A 81 14.43 12.43 -33.02
CA VAL A 81 13.01 12.07 -33.12
C VAL A 81 12.25 13.14 -33.90
N GLY A 82 11.46 12.74 -34.90
CA GLY A 82 10.54 13.61 -35.63
C GLY A 82 9.11 13.53 -35.12
N ALA A 83 8.72 12.34 -34.63
CA ALA A 83 7.41 12.17 -34.02
C ALA A 83 7.40 11.11 -32.91
N VAL A 84 6.54 11.31 -31.91
CA VAL A 84 6.25 10.32 -30.86
C VAL A 84 4.81 9.84 -31.03
N PHE A 85 4.66 8.54 -31.16
CA PHE A 85 3.38 7.86 -31.32
C PHE A 85 2.94 7.22 -29.98
N SER A 86 1.69 7.38 -29.64
CA SER A 86 1.05 6.65 -28.53
C SER A 86 -0.41 6.41 -28.85
N ILE A 87 -1.07 5.47 -28.15
CA ILE A 87 -2.51 5.24 -28.34
C ILE A 87 -3.36 6.44 -27.89
N ASP A 88 -2.86 7.18 -26.92
CA ASP A 88 -3.39 8.44 -26.44
C ASP A 88 -2.22 9.29 -25.93
N ALA A 89 -2.11 10.53 -26.39
CA ALA A 89 -1.02 11.44 -26.05
C ALA A 89 -0.86 11.61 -24.53
N SER A 90 -1.97 11.67 -23.77
CA SER A 90 -1.95 11.81 -22.30
C SER A 90 -1.30 10.62 -21.59
N ARG A 91 -1.17 9.47 -22.22
CA ARG A 91 -0.56 8.26 -21.64
C ARG A 91 0.96 8.21 -21.73
N LEU A 92 1.60 9.14 -22.42
CA LEU A 92 3.06 9.23 -22.53
C LEU A 92 3.71 9.52 -21.17
N ALA A 93 3.04 10.29 -20.32
CA ALA A 93 3.52 10.62 -18.98
C ALA A 93 2.63 9.99 -17.88
N ARG A 94 3.14 9.95 -16.64
CA ARG A 94 2.40 9.48 -15.44
C ARG A 94 2.00 10.63 -14.52
N THR A 95 2.74 11.72 -14.60
CA THR A 95 2.55 12.90 -13.76
C THR A 95 2.48 14.14 -14.64
N GLY A 96 1.74 15.16 -14.21
CA GLY A 96 1.69 16.43 -14.92
C GLY A 96 3.06 17.06 -15.11
N ARG A 97 3.98 16.89 -14.17
CA ARG A 97 5.38 17.36 -14.32
C ARG A 97 6.07 16.69 -15.50
N GLU A 98 6.01 15.34 -15.60
CA GLU A 98 6.59 14.60 -16.72
C GLU A 98 5.95 15.03 -18.04
N TRP A 99 4.63 15.20 -18.03
CA TRP A 99 3.87 15.65 -19.19
C TRP A 99 4.30 17.04 -19.67
N GLN A 100 4.36 18.01 -18.78
CA GLN A 100 4.81 19.37 -19.11
C GLN A 100 6.26 19.38 -19.61
N THR A 101 7.13 18.61 -18.98
CA THR A 101 8.53 18.48 -19.43
C THR A 101 8.61 17.92 -20.84
N LEU A 102 7.85 16.86 -21.15
CA LEU A 102 7.82 16.28 -22.50
C LEU A 102 7.30 17.29 -23.54
N LEU A 103 6.20 18.00 -23.23
CA LEU A 103 5.64 19.02 -24.11
C LEU A 103 6.61 20.18 -24.39
N GLU A 104 7.34 20.62 -23.38
CA GLU A 104 8.36 21.66 -23.52
C GLU A 104 9.48 21.21 -24.46
N PHE A 105 10.04 20.03 -24.25
CA PHE A 105 11.08 19.52 -25.13
C PHE A 105 10.59 19.28 -26.56
N CYS A 106 9.41 18.67 -26.72
CA CYS A 106 8.82 18.47 -28.05
C CYS A 106 8.60 19.80 -28.76
N SER A 107 8.14 20.83 -28.06
CA SER A 107 7.95 22.17 -28.60
C SER A 107 9.28 22.81 -29.05
N VAL A 108 10.33 22.70 -28.23
CA VAL A 108 11.65 23.35 -28.52
C VAL A 108 12.36 22.64 -29.69
N VAL A 109 12.29 21.29 -29.72
CA VAL A 109 13.00 20.49 -30.75
C VAL A 109 12.19 20.34 -32.04
N GLY A 110 10.91 20.67 -32.03
CA GLY A 110 9.99 20.46 -33.16
C GLY A 110 9.71 18.98 -33.37
N VAL A 111 9.17 18.31 -32.34
CA VAL A 111 8.74 16.92 -32.37
C VAL A 111 7.23 16.85 -32.34
N LEU A 112 6.62 16.13 -33.27
CA LEU A 112 5.19 15.92 -33.32
C LEU A 112 4.75 14.88 -32.29
N LEU A 113 3.58 15.09 -31.68
CA LEU A 113 2.90 14.07 -30.87
C LEU A 113 1.73 13.53 -31.68
N ILE A 114 1.66 12.22 -31.85
CA ILE A 114 0.65 11.56 -32.70
C ILE A 114 -0.05 10.49 -31.89
N ASP A 115 -1.35 10.64 -31.72
CA ASP A 115 -2.18 9.60 -31.15
C ASP A 115 -2.97 8.81 -32.22
N ALA A 116 -3.89 7.96 -31.78
CA ALA A 116 -4.67 7.14 -32.70
C ALA A 116 -5.46 7.96 -33.73
N ASP A 117 -5.83 9.18 -33.39
CA ASP A 117 -6.78 9.97 -34.19
C ASP A 117 -6.14 11.23 -34.79
N THR A 118 -5.19 11.86 -34.09
CA THR A 118 -4.77 13.24 -34.38
C THR A 118 -3.23 13.38 -34.36
N VAL A 119 -2.76 14.33 -35.17
CA VAL A 119 -1.37 14.82 -35.19
C VAL A 119 -1.35 16.17 -34.49
N TYR A 120 -0.53 16.31 -33.47
CA TYR A 120 -0.35 17.55 -32.70
C TYR A 120 1.06 18.09 -32.91
N ASP A 121 1.14 19.40 -33.15
CA ASP A 121 2.39 20.14 -33.12
C ASP A 121 2.48 20.96 -31.83
N PRO A 122 3.31 20.56 -30.84
CA PRO A 122 3.42 21.29 -29.58
C PRO A 122 3.97 22.72 -29.72
N HIS A 123 4.53 23.07 -30.87
CA HIS A 123 4.96 24.44 -31.20
C HIS A 123 3.77 25.34 -31.49
N VAL A 124 2.67 24.80 -32.01
CA VAL A 124 1.44 25.52 -32.30
C VAL A 124 0.65 25.72 -31.01
N SER A 125 0.32 26.98 -30.68
CA SER A 125 -0.33 27.32 -29.40
C SER A 125 -1.65 26.59 -29.18
N ASN A 126 -2.45 26.38 -30.23
CA ASN A 126 -3.73 25.68 -30.12
C ASN A 126 -3.55 24.19 -29.79
N ASP A 127 -2.60 23.51 -30.46
CA ASP A 127 -2.30 22.11 -30.21
C ASP A 127 -1.68 21.92 -28.83
N ARG A 128 -0.79 22.84 -28.43
CA ARG A 128 -0.23 22.86 -27.07
C ARG A 128 -1.29 23.02 -25.99
N LEU A 129 -2.30 23.87 -26.22
CA LEU A 129 -3.44 24.00 -25.32
C LEU A 129 -4.23 22.69 -25.22
N LEU A 130 -4.56 22.07 -26.37
CA LEU A 130 -5.28 20.80 -26.41
C LEU A 130 -4.53 19.70 -25.68
N LEU A 131 -3.22 19.58 -25.92
CA LEU A 131 -2.35 18.62 -25.22
C LEU A 131 -2.29 18.88 -23.71
N GLY A 132 -2.20 20.14 -23.29
CA GLY A 132 -2.27 20.55 -21.89
C GLY A 132 -3.57 20.12 -21.23
N MET A 133 -4.71 20.36 -21.91
CA MET A 133 -6.03 19.91 -21.44
C MET A 133 -6.12 18.39 -21.35
N LYS A 134 -5.64 17.63 -22.36
CA LYS A 134 -5.62 16.16 -22.32
C LYS A 134 -4.87 15.64 -21.11
N GLY A 135 -3.70 16.20 -20.79
CA GLY A 135 -2.92 15.84 -19.59
C GLY A 135 -3.71 16.10 -18.30
N THR A 136 -4.33 17.25 -18.17
CA THR A 136 -5.13 17.63 -17.00
C THR A 136 -6.36 16.73 -16.84
N PHE A 137 -7.07 16.42 -17.92
CA PHE A 137 -8.21 15.49 -17.89
C PHE A 137 -7.80 14.10 -17.43
N SER A 138 -6.67 13.58 -17.92
CA SER A 138 -6.16 12.26 -17.50
C SER A 138 -5.83 12.22 -16.01
N GLU A 139 -5.25 13.28 -15.45
CA GLU A 139 -5.01 13.38 -14.00
C GLU A 139 -6.31 13.46 -13.20
N MET A 140 -7.29 14.22 -13.68
CA MET A 140 -8.59 14.34 -13.05
C MET A 140 -9.36 13.01 -13.05
N GLU A 141 -9.33 12.27 -14.15
CA GLU A 141 -9.93 10.92 -14.23
C GLU A 141 -9.30 9.97 -13.23
N ALA A 142 -7.96 9.95 -13.15
CA ALA A 142 -7.24 9.13 -12.19
C ALA A 142 -7.60 9.52 -10.75
N ALA A 143 -7.63 10.81 -10.42
CA ALA A 143 -8.02 11.31 -9.10
C ALA A 143 -9.46 10.91 -8.75
N SER A 144 -10.42 11.12 -9.66
CA SER A 144 -11.82 10.72 -9.49
C SER A 144 -11.98 9.21 -9.29
N PHE A 145 -11.17 8.40 -9.98
CA PHE A 145 -11.17 6.96 -9.79
C PHE A 145 -10.69 6.58 -8.38
N TYR A 146 -9.59 7.18 -7.91
CA TYR A 146 -9.08 6.93 -6.56
C TYR A 146 -10.06 7.37 -5.48
N GLU A 147 -10.70 8.54 -5.62
CA GLU A 147 -11.71 9.01 -4.69
C GLU A 147 -12.91 8.06 -4.60
N ARG A 148 -13.42 7.60 -5.75
CA ARG A 148 -14.52 6.62 -5.81
C ARG A 148 -14.13 5.28 -5.20
N ALA A 149 -12.93 4.78 -5.49
CA ALA A 149 -12.42 3.54 -4.92
C ALA A 149 -12.27 3.66 -3.39
N GLU A 150 -11.72 4.77 -2.91
CA GLU A 150 -11.59 5.01 -1.47
C GLU A 150 -12.96 5.14 -0.78
N ALA A 151 -13.92 5.83 -1.40
CA ALA A 151 -15.29 5.92 -0.89
C ALA A 151 -15.96 4.54 -0.81
N ALA A 152 -15.80 3.69 -1.83
CA ALA A 152 -16.31 2.32 -1.84
C ALA A 152 -15.67 1.46 -0.74
N LEU A 153 -14.35 1.55 -0.53
CA LEU A 153 -13.65 0.87 0.55
C LEU A 153 -14.12 1.34 1.93
N ARG A 154 -14.31 2.65 2.12
CA ARG A 154 -14.87 3.21 3.36
C ARG A 154 -16.30 2.70 3.62
N GLN A 155 -17.11 2.60 2.58
CA GLN A 155 -18.47 2.08 2.69
C GLN A 155 -18.49 0.59 3.03
N LYS A 156 -17.64 -0.23 2.40
CA LYS A 156 -17.44 -1.64 2.77
C LYS A 156 -16.98 -1.76 4.23
N ALA A 157 -16.03 -0.93 4.65
CA ALA A 157 -15.57 -0.93 6.04
C ALA A 157 -16.69 -0.60 7.03
N ARG A 158 -17.57 0.39 6.74
CA ARG A 158 -18.71 0.74 7.60
C ARG A 158 -19.71 -0.40 7.77
N ARG A 159 -19.84 -1.29 6.78
CA ARG A 159 -20.68 -2.49 6.86
C ARG A 159 -19.96 -3.71 7.46
N GLY A 160 -18.67 -3.58 7.80
CA GLY A 160 -17.85 -4.69 8.28
C GLY A 160 -17.34 -5.64 7.18
N GLU A 161 -17.67 -5.40 5.94
CA GLU A 161 -17.38 -6.28 4.79
C GLU A 161 -15.94 -6.14 4.27
N LEU A 162 -15.16 -5.15 4.74
CA LEU A 162 -13.79 -4.96 4.31
C LEU A 162 -12.84 -5.81 5.15
N VAL A 163 -12.69 -7.07 4.79
CA VAL A 163 -11.76 -8.00 5.44
C VAL A 163 -10.48 -8.07 4.65
N GLN A 164 -9.42 -7.42 5.13
CA GLN A 164 -8.10 -7.45 4.50
C GLN A 164 -7.19 -8.52 5.09
N ARG A 165 -7.19 -8.66 6.40
CA ARG A 165 -6.34 -9.61 7.12
C ARG A 165 -6.94 -9.95 8.47
N VAL A 166 -7.24 -11.23 8.67
CA VAL A 166 -7.70 -11.74 9.97
C VAL A 166 -6.49 -12.11 10.86
N PRO A 167 -6.61 -11.94 12.20
CA PRO A 167 -5.59 -12.40 13.12
C PRO A 167 -5.57 -13.93 13.16
N ILE A 168 -4.52 -14.49 13.79
CA ILE A 168 -4.41 -15.91 14.01
C ILE A 168 -5.59 -16.40 14.87
N GLY A 169 -6.08 -17.60 14.65
CA GLY A 169 -7.32 -18.09 15.26
C GLY A 169 -8.57 -17.84 14.43
N TYR A 170 -8.43 -17.11 13.34
CA TYR A 170 -9.52 -16.88 12.37
C TYR A 170 -9.08 -17.14 10.95
N VAL A 171 -10.02 -17.55 10.14
CA VAL A 171 -9.90 -17.71 8.69
C VAL A 171 -10.95 -16.86 7.98
N THR A 172 -10.68 -16.53 6.73
CA THR A 172 -11.64 -15.88 5.85
C THR A 172 -12.21 -16.93 4.91
N THR A 173 -13.53 -17.08 4.90
CA THR A 173 -14.22 -18.03 4.02
C THR A 173 -14.69 -17.38 2.73
N LEU A 174 -15.23 -18.18 1.80
CA LEU A 174 -15.86 -17.71 0.57
C LEU A 174 -17.00 -16.73 0.91
N GLY A 175 -16.87 -15.48 0.47
CA GLY A 175 -17.79 -14.38 0.80
C GLY A 175 -17.30 -13.41 1.87
N ASP A 176 -15.98 -13.39 2.13
CA ASP A 176 -15.32 -12.45 3.05
C ASP A 176 -15.82 -12.54 4.50
N ARG A 177 -16.36 -13.69 4.95
CA ARG A 177 -16.77 -13.90 6.34
C ARG A 177 -15.59 -14.31 7.20
N ILE A 178 -15.59 -13.82 8.44
CA ILE A 178 -14.59 -14.19 9.45
C ILE A 178 -15.17 -15.38 10.24
N GLU A 179 -14.46 -16.50 10.24
CA GLU A 179 -14.83 -17.72 10.98
C GLU A 179 -13.64 -18.19 11.82
N ASN A 180 -13.94 -18.96 12.87
CA ASN A 180 -12.90 -19.55 13.71
C ASN A 180 -12.02 -20.50 12.89
N ASP A 181 -10.72 -20.53 13.21
CA ASP A 181 -9.78 -21.45 12.57
C ASP A 181 -10.22 -22.92 12.80
N PRO A 182 -10.29 -23.75 11.77
CA PRO A 182 -10.71 -25.13 11.91
C PRO A 182 -9.70 -25.99 12.71
N ASP A 183 -8.45 -25.55 12.87
CA ASP A 183 -7.49 -26.22 13.75
C ASP A 183 -7.78 -25.90 15.23
N ALA A 184 -8.43 -26.82 15.92
CA ALA A 184 -8.76 -26.68 17.32
C ALA A 184 -7.58 -26.37 18.24
N ARG A 185 -6.35 -26.74 17.85
CA ARG A 185 -5.12 -26.41 18.61
C ARG A 185 -4.87 -24.91 18.61
N VAL A 186 -5.14 -24.24 17.50
CA VAL A 186 -4.98 -22.80 17.37
C VAL A 186 -6.00 -22.09 18.28
N GLY A 187 -7.27 -22.51 18.23
CA GLY A 187 -8.32 -22.02 19.12
C GLY A 187 -7.95 -22.19 20.60
N SER A 188 -7.57 -23.39 21.00
CA SER A 188 -7.18 -23.69 22.39
C SER A 188 -5.99 -22.84 22.85
N ALA A 189 -5.02 -22.54 21.99
CA ALA A 189 -3.90 -21.66 22.33
C ALA A 189 -4.35 -20.20 22.58
N ILE A 190 -5.32 -19.71 21.82
CA ILE A 190 -5.89 -18.36 22.02
C ILE A 190 -6.70 -18.32 23.30
N GLU A 191 -7.56 -19.31 23.54
CA GLU A 191 -8.36 -19.43 24.77
C GLU A 191 -7.46 -19.52 26.01
N LEU A 192 -6.36 -20.27 25.94
CA LEU A 192 -5.39 -20.35 27.02
C LEU A 192 -4.84 -18.98 27.43
N ILE A 193 -4.52 -18.12 26.45
CA ILE A 193 -4.04 -16.75 26.74
C ILE A 193 -5.10 -15.95 27.53
N PHE A 194 -6.37 -16.02 27.10
CA PHE A 194 -7.45 -15.28 27.76
C PHE A 194 -7.78 -15.86 29.14
N ARG A 195 -7.82 -17.18 29.29
CA ARG A 195 -8.05 -17.86 30.57
C ARG A 195 -6.95 -17.51 31.58
N THR A 196 -5.68 -17.62 31.17
CA THR A 196 -4.56 -17.26 32.05
C THR A 196 -4.58 -15.77 32.40
N PHE A 197 -5.02 -14.90 31.49
CA PHE A 197 -5.15 -13.48 31.79
C PHE A 197 -6.30 -13.18 32.76
N ALA A 198 -7.39 -13.94 32.72
CA ALA A 198 -8.49 -13.83 33.68
C ALA A 198 -8.05 -14.20 35.10
N GLU A 199 -7.20 -15.24 35.23
CA GLU A 199 -6.62 -15.66 36.51
C GLU A 199 -5.60 -14.65 37.06
N VAL A 200 -4.74 -14.14 36.14
CA VAL A 200 -3.66 -13.21 36.49
C VAL A 200 -3.67 -12.03 35.54
N PRO A 201 -4.37 -10.91 35.86
CA PRO A 201 -4.64 -9.81 34.93
C PRO A 201 -3.41 -8.95 34.65
N ARG A 202 -2.31 -9.57 34.30
CA ARG A 202 -1.04 -8.94 33.91
C ARG A 202 -0.42 -9.65 32.72
N ALA A 203 -0.44 -9.02 31.55
CA ALA A 203 0.07 -9.61 30.31
C ALA A 203 1.50 -10.16 30.37
N ARG A 204 2.36 -9.56 31.24
CA ARG A 204 3.72 -10.04 31.46
C ARG A 204 3.76 -11.37 32.21
N GLN A 205 2.85 -11.56 33.19
CA GLN A 205 2.78 -12.84 33.92
C GLN A 205 2.20 -13.94 33.08
N VAL A 206 1.19 -13.65 32.26
CA VAL A 206 0.71 -14.60 31.24
C VAL A 206 1.87 -15.07 30.36
N TYR A 207 2.68 -14.14 29.84
CA TYR A 207 3.87 -14.50 29.07
C TYR A 207 4.84 -15.36 29.88
N LEU A 208 5.18 -14.99 31.12
CA LEU A 208 6.13 -15.75 31.94
C LEU A 208 5.61 -17.15 32.27
N GLY A 209 4.31 -17.31 32.53
CA GLY A 209 3.70 -18.62 32.74
C GLY A 209 3.75 -19.52 31.52
N LEU A 210 3.51 -18.98 30.32
CA LEU A 210 3.63 -19.70 29.05
C LEU A 210 5.09 -20.07 28.72
N ASP A 211 6.04 -19.20 29.08
CA ASP A 211 7.48 -19.41 28.84
C ASP A 211 8.05 -20.49 29.78
N GLN A 212 7.60 -20.52 31.04
CA GLN A 212 8.00 -21.55 32.02
C GLN A 212 7.50 -22.97 31.68
N GLN A 213 6.36 -23.06 31.02
CA GLN A 213 5.74 -24.34 30.64
C GLN A 213 6.00 -24.71 29.17
N PRO A 214 7.08 -24.34 28.51
CA PRO A 214 7.44 -24.25 27.10
C PRO A 214 6.26 -24.41 26.12
N ILE A 215 5.19 -23.59 26.35
CA ILE A 215 4.02 -23.63 25.48
C ILE A 215 4.30 -22.82 24.22
N ALA A 216 4.23 -23.49 23.08
CA ALA A 216 4.34 -22.84 21.78
C ALA A 216 3.02 -22.14 21.42
N LEU A 217 3.12 -20.95 20.86
CA LEU A 217 1.99 -20.20 20.32
C LEU A 217 1.99 -20.24 18.79
N PRO A 218 0.81 -20.28 18.16
CA PRO A 218 0.71 -20.25 16.71
C PRO A 218 1.05 -18.87 16.18
N VAL A 219 1.85 -18.82 15.11
CA VAL A 219 2.24 -17.59 14.40
C VAL A 219 2.04 -17.80 12.91
N ALA A 220 1.35 -16.89 12.26
CA ALA A 220 1.18 -16.93 10.81
C ALA A 220 2.43 -16.39 10.11
N ARG A 221 2.95 -17.14 9.15
CA ARG A 221 4.09 -16.78 8.28
C ARG A 221 3.66 -16.87 6.82
N GLY A 222 4.23 -16.03 5.98
CA GLY A 222 3.96 -16.01 4.54
C GLY A 222 3.05 -14.86 4.10
N PRO A 223 2.93 -14.65 2.78
CA PRO A 223 2.03 -13.66 2.19
C PRO A 223 0.57 -14.05 2.38
N ASP A 224 -0.32 -13.05 2.24
CA ASP A 224 -1.77 -13.31 2.28
C ASP A 224 -2.15 -14.28 1.15
N GLY A 225 -2.93 -15.32 1.47
CA GLY A 225 -3.31 -16.41 0.56
C GLY A 225 -2.44 -17.67 0.61
N ALA A 226 -1.21 -17.58 1.20
CA ALA A 226 -0.33 -18.73 1.44
C ALA A 226 0.18 -18.69 2.89
N ARG A 227 -0.73 -18.50 3.86
CA ARG A 227 -0.39 -18.43 5.28
C ARG A 227 -0.11 -19.83 5.82
N GLU A 228 1.09 -20.03 6.29
CA GLU A 228 1.49 -21.22 7.07
C GLU A 228 1.45 -20.88 8.57
N ILE A 229 0.86 -21.76 9.36
CA ILE A 229 0.85 -21.63 10.82
C ILE A 229 2.07 -22.39 11.35
N ILE A 230 2.99 -21.65 11.95
CA ILE A 230 4.16 -22.20 12.63
C ILE A 230 4.03 -22.00 14.13
N TRP A 231 4.45 -22.99 14.89
CA TRP A 231 4.42 -22.96 16.35
C TRP A 231 5.77 -22.47 16.88
N GLN A 232 5.74 -21.42 17.68
CA GLN A 232 6.95 -20.79 18.23
C GLN A 232 6.81 -20.56 19.74
N PRO A 233 7.90 -20.50 20.51
CA PRO A 233 7.88 -20.12 21.90
C PRO A 233 7.12 -18.79 22.10
N ALA A 234 6.39 -18.69 23.20
CA ALA A 234 5.60 -17.50 23.50
C ALA A 234 6.49 -16.25 23.53
N ARG A 235 5.98 -15.16 22.96
CA ARG A 235 6.61 -13.83 23.03
C ARG A 235 5.65 -12.85 23.66
N TYR A 236 6.16 -12.01 24.55
CA TYR A 236 5.33 -10.98 25.20
C TYR A 236 4.52 -10.11 24.23
N ALA A 237 5.15 -9.71 23.12
CA ALA A 237 4.47 -8.93 22.07
C ALA A 237 3.32 -9.70 21.40
N ALA A 238 3.43 -11.03 21.26
CA ALA A 238 2.37 -11.88 20.70
C ALA A 238 1.18 -11.96 21.67
N VAL A 239 1.43 -12.24 22.95
CA VAL A 239 0.41 -12.25 24.01
C VAL A 239 -0.33 -10.91 24.07
N LEU A 240 0.42 -9.81 24.12
CA LEU A 240 -0.19 -8.46 24.18
C LEU A 240 -0.98 -8.12 22.92
N ARG A 241 -0.57 -8.62 21.76
CA ARG A 241 -1.28 -8.44 20.49
C ARG A 241 -2.63 -9.14 20.51
N VAL A 242 -2.70 -10.37 21.03
CA VAL A 242 -3.94 -11.13 21.21
C VAL A 242 -4.85 -10.39 22.18
N LEU A 243 -4.39 -10.07 23.39
CA LEU A 243 -5.19 -9.42 24.41
C LEU A 243 -5.74 -8.02 24.00
N LYS A 244 -5.01 -7.28 23.16
CA LYS A 244 -5.40 -5.92 22.71
C LYS A 244 -6.19 -5.92 21.40
N ASN A 245 -6.48 -7.07 20.79
CA ASN A 245 -7.16 -7.09 19.50
C ASN A 245 -8.67 -7.35 19.67
N PRO A 246 -9.55 -6.40 19.30
CA PRO A 246 -11.00 -6.52 19.47
C PRO A 246 -11.63 -7.65 18.62
N VAL A 247 -10.94 -8.12 17.59
CA VAL A 247 -11.42 -9.22 16.74
C VAL A 247 -11.67 -10.50 17.56
N TYR A 248 -10.87 -10.75 18.60
CA TYR A 248 -11.08 -11.89 19.49
C TYR A 248 -12.33 -11.79 20.38
N ALA A 249 -12.92 -10.61 20.46
CA ALA A 249 -14.21 -10.38 21.10
C ALA A 249 -15.35 -10.26 20.09
N GLY A 250 -15.21 -10.85 18.91
CA GLY A 250 -16.23 -10.83 17.87
C GLY A 250 -16.43 -9.48 17.20
N ALA A 251 -15.55 -8.50 17.42
CA ALA A 251 -15.75 -7.15 16.90
C ALA A 251 -14.93 -6.89 15.63
N TYR A 252 -15.56 -6.26 14.65
CA TYR A 252 -14.89 -5.68 13.51
C TYR A 252 -14.35 -4.29 13.83
N ALA A 253 -13.11 -4.01 13.48
CA ALA A 253 -12.49 -2.70 13.69
C ALA A 253 -11.61 -2.30 12.50
N SER A 254 -11.92 -1.14 11.92
CA SER A 254 -11.18 -0.55 10.80
C SER A 254 -10.67 0.84 11.13
N GLY A 255 -9.58 1.28 10.46
CA GLY A 255 -8.96 2.59 10.69
C GLY A 255 -8.19 2.69 12.01
N ARG A 256 -7.67 1.58 12.54
CA ARG A 256 -6.90 1.48 13.79
C ARG A 256 -5.53 2.17 13.72
N SER A 257 -5.08 2.50 12.53
CA SER A 257 -3.84 3.22 12.29
C SER A 257 -4.00 4.25 11.17
N LYS A 258 -3.14 5.26 11.18
CA LYS A 258 -3.00 6.22 10.08
C LYS A 258 -1.57 6.24 9.58
N THR A 259 -1.43 6.41 8.28
CA THR A 259 -0.14 6.66 7.66
C THR A 259 0.19 8.14 7.79
N THR A 260 1.35 8.45 8.33
CA THR A 260 1.88 9.82 8.40
C THR A 260 3.12 9.89 7.53
N THR A 261 3.19 10.92 6.69
CA THR A 261 4.37 11.21 5.88
C THR A 261 5.07 12.41 6.49
N ARG A 262 6.37 12.28 6.74
CA ARG A 262 7.26 13.37 7.18
C ARG A 262 8.46 13.44 6.25
N LEU A 263 9.02 14.63 6.12
CA LEU A 263 10.34 14.84 5.50
C LEU A 263 11.36 14.85 6.64
N GLU A 264 12.27 13.88 6.64
CA GLU A 264 13.39 13.79 7.56
C GLU A 264 14.66 13.76 6.69
N ASP A 265 15.55 14.72 6.88
CA ASP A 265 16.81 14.89 6.11
C ASP A 265 16.60 14.91 4.58
N GLY A 266 15.54 15.57 4.11
CA GLY A 266 15.19 15.64 2.68
C GLY A 266 14.60 14.36 2.10
N GLN A 267 14.46 13.30 2.89
CA GLN A 267 13.84 12.04 2.47
C GLN A 267 12.42 11.90 2.99
N LYS A 268 11.54 11.35 2.14
CA LYS A 268 10.16 11.05 2.52
C LYS A 268 10.12 9.81 3.41
N VAL A 269 9.84 10.00 4.70
CA VAL A 269 9.65 8.92 5.66
C VAL A 269 8.16 8.69 5.88
N ILE A 270 7.71 7.46 5.62
CA ILE A 270 6.34 7.03 5.82
C ILE A 270 6.28 6.18 7.09
N ARG A 271 5.48 6.61 8.07
CA ARG A 271 5.28 5.87 9.33
C ARG A 271 3.81 5.56 9.54
N GLN A 272 3.53 4.35 10.00
CA GLN A 272 2.20 3.95 10.42
C GLN A 272 2.06 4.18 11.93
N VAL A 273 1.16 5.08 12.31
CA VAL A 273 0.89 5.45 13.70
C VAL A 273 -0.45 4.85 14.14
N ARG A 274 -0.47 4.17 15.28
CA ARG A 274 -1.72 3.64 15.86
C ARG A 274 -2.59 4.79 16.36
N ARG A 275 -3.90 4.66 16.14
CA ARG A 275 -4.90 5.59 16.66
C ARG A 275 -5.45 5.08 18.01
N PRO A 276 -5.75 5.99 18.95
CA PRO A 276 -6.57 5.65 20.09
C PRO A 276 -7.91 5.07 19.65
N ARG A 277 -8.53 4.24 20.49
CA ARG A 277 -9.78 3.55 20.16
C ARG A 277 -10.92 4.51 19.76
N GLY A 278 -11.05 5.65 20.42
CA GLY A 278 -12.07 6.66 20.10
C GLY A 278 -11.89 7.33 18.73
N GLU A 279 -10.73 7.16 18.08
CA GLU A 279 -10.43 7.69 16.74
C GLU A 279 -10.51 6.61 15.65
N TRP A 280 -10.91 5.39 15.96
CA TRP A 280 -11.08 4.34 14.95
C TRP A 280 -12.22 4.71 14.01
N SER A 281 -12.02 4.45 12.72
CA SER A 281 -13.00 4.83 11.71
C SER A 281 -14.28 4.02 11.80
N VAL A 282 -14.18 2.74 12.19
CA VAL A 282 -15.31 1.83 12.35
C VAL A 282 -15.01 0.85 13.48
N LEU A 283 -16.01 0.62 14.33
CA LEU A 283 -16.03 -0.43 15.33
C LEU A 283 -17.46 -0.99 15.38
N ILE A 284 -17.61 -2.27 15.06
CA ILE A 284 -18.88 -3.00 15.08
C ILE A 284 -18.72 -4.17 16.04
N ALA A 285 -19.45 -4.17 17.14
CA ALA A 285 -19.54 -5.31 18.04
C ALA A 285 -20.41 -6.41 17.40
N ASP A 286 -20.26 -7.64 17.88
CA ASP A 286 -21.05 -8.81 17.46
C ASP A 286 -21.07 -9.06 15.92
N HIS A 287 -19.92 -8.83 15.29
CA HIS A 287 -19.76 -9.01 13.85
C HIS A 287 -19.52 -10.48 13.46
N HIS A 288 -18.83 -11.22 14.29
CA HIS A 288 -18.49 -12.64 14.10
C HIS A 288 -18.33 -13.32 15.47
N GLU A 289 -18.20 -14.63 15.48
CA GLU A 289 -18.00 -15.38 16.73
C GLU A 289 -16.67 -15.02 17.38
N GLY A 290 -16.71 -14.60 18.65
CA GLY A 290 -15.55 -14.22 19.45
C GLY A 290 -15.08 -15.33 20.36
N TYR A 291 -13.80 -15.37 20.69
CA TYR A 291 -13.22 -16.22 21.75
C TYR A 291 -13.61 -15.77 23.16
N ILE A 292 -13.91 -14.50 23.32
CA ILE A 292 -14.38 -13.89 24.57
C ILE A 292 -15.55 -12.94 24.30
N ALA A 293 -16.35 -12.67 25.31
CA ALA A 293 -17.43 -11.68 25.23
C ALA A 293 -16.85 -10.25 25.22
N TRP A 294 -17.62 -9.32 24.67
CA TRP A 294 -17.19 -7.92 24.51
C TRP A 294 -16.91 -7.21 25.85
N ASP A 295 -17.73 -7.44 26.85
CA ASP A 295 -17.56 -6.90 28.23
C ASP A 295 -16.26 -7.37 28.88
N VAL A 296 -15.91 -8.66 28.68
CA VAL A 296 -14.63 -9.23 29.12
C VAL A 296 -13.46 -8.54 28.43
N TYR A 297 -13.58 -8.29 27.12
CA TYR A 297 -12.56 -7.55 26.40
C TYR A 297 -12.37 -6.13 26.94
N GLU A 298 -13.45 -5.40 27.21
CA GLU A 298 -13.38 -4.04 27.77
C GLU A 298 -12.73 -4.01 29.15
N SER A 299 -13.12 -4.95 30.01
CA SER A 299 -12.48 -5.14 31.32
C SER A 299 -10.99 -5.40 31.18
N ASN A 300 -10.59 -6.29 30.25
CA ASN A 300 -9.20 -6.59 29.98
C ASN A 300 -8.41 -5.36 29.49
N GLN A 301 -8.99 -4.52 28.63
CA GLN A 301 -8.33 -3.27 28.19
C GLN A 301 -8.10 -2.30 29.34
N THR A 302 -9.08 -2.17 30.23
CA THR A 302 -8.97 -1.32 31.42
C THR A 302 -7.83 -1.79 32.33
N MET A 303 -7.75 -3.10 32.62
CA MET A 303 -6.68 -3.68 33.43
C MET A 303 -5.28 -3.51 32.80
N ILE A 304 -5.17 -3.68 31.47
CA ILE A 304 -3.92 -3.47 30.74
C ILE A 304 -3.51 -1.99 30.81
N ALA A 305 -4.43 -1.05 30.62
CA ALA A 305 -4.16 0.38 30.68
C ALA A 305 -3.69 0.82 32.08
N HIS A 306 -4.31 0.30 33.14
CA HIS A 306 -3.87 0.57 34.52
C HIS A 306 -2.45 0.08 34.78
N THR A 307 -2.08 -1.09 34.23
CA THR A 307 -0.73 -1.65 34.38
C THR A 307 0.32 -0.86 33.60
N ASP A 308 -0.01 -0.40 32.39
CA ASP A 308 0.85 0.45 31.57
C ASP A 308 1.07 1.84 32.20
N ASN A 309 0.01 2.43 32.80
CA ASN A 309 0.09 3.72 33.49
C ASN A 309 0.92 3.64 34.78
N ALA A 310 0.81 2.56 35.55
CA ALA A 310 1.65 2.34 36.72
C ALA A 310 3.14 2.25 36.34
N ARG A 311 3.48 1.63 35.19
CA ARG A 311 4.83 1.60 34.67
C ARG A 311 5.34 2.96 34.22
N SER A 312 4.55 3.75 33.52
CA SER A 312 4.98 5.08 33.02
C SER A 312 5.18 6.04 34.19
N ARG A 313 4.46 5.89 35.31
CA ARG A 313 4.70 6.65 36.56
C ARG A 313 5.97 6.17 37.27
N ALA A 314 6.24 4.88 37.33
CA ALA A 314 7.43 4.31 37.92
C ALA A 314 8.73 4.67 37.14
N VAL A 315 8.66 4.71 35.82
CA VAL A 315 9.81 5.08 34.96
C VAL A 315 10.14 6.56 35.03
N ARG A 316 9.16 7.45 35.30
CA ARG A 316 9.43 8.89 35.44
C ARG A 316 10.14 9.27 36.76
N GLY A 317 10.22 8.36 37.74
CA GLY A 317 10.81 8.65 39.06
C GLY A 317 12.18 8.05 39.33
N SER A 318 12.70 7.09 38.58
CA SER A 318 13.79 6.23 39.05
C SER A 318 15.07 6.20 38.22
N ILE A 319 15.28 7.15 37.31
CA ILE A 319 16.58 7.30 36.63
C ILE A 319 17.32 8.54 37.17
N LYS A 320 17.35 8.73 38.46
CA LYS A 320 18.44 9.44 39.10
C LYS A 320 19.38 8.39 39.67
N ARG A 321 20.64 8.42 39.27
CA ARG A 321 21.74 7.74 39.95
C ARG A 321 21.75 8.28 41.39
N GLY A 322 20.91 7.69 42.25
CA GLY A 322 20.89 7.96 43.68
C GLY A 322 21.86 7.01 44.39
N SER A 323 22.31 7.40 45.55
CA SER A 323 23.17 6.64 46.46
C SER A 323 22.58 5.33 47.00
N ALA A 324 21.42 4.90 46.54
CA ALA A 324 20.81 3.64 46.92
C ALA A 324 21.49 2.46 46.23
N LEU A 325 22.16 1.63 47.04
CA LEU A 325 22.99 0.49 46.62
C LEU A 325 22.26 -0.54 45.75
N LEU A 326 20.93 -0.60 45.82
CA LEU A 326 20.11 -1.63 45.13
C LEU A 326 19.25 -1.06 43.99
N SER A 327 19.48 0.19 43.57
CA SER A 327 18.76 0.81 42.43
C SER A 327 18.95 0.01 41.19
N GLY A 328 17.88 -0.59 40.65
CA GLY A 328 17.87 -1.37 39.42
C GLY A 328 18.26 -2.86 39.60
N LEU A 329 18.64 -3.31 40.76
CA LEU A 329 18.95 -4.71 41.10
C LEU A 329 17.75 -5.47 41.66
N LEU A 330 16.88 -4.79 42.40
CA LEU A 330 15.68 -5.43 42.98
C LEU A 330 14.64 -5.71 41.88
N ARG A 331 14.17 -6.93 41.90
CA ARG A 331 13.06 -7.38 41.05
C ARG A 331 11.90 -7.82 41.91
N CYS A 332 10.70 -7.45 41.54
CA CYS A 332 9.50 -7.97 42.21
C CYS A 332 9.44 -9.48 42.04
N GLY A 333 9.43 -10.25 43.17
CA GLY A 333 9.31 -11.69 43.12
C GLY A 333 8.01 -12.21 42.52
N HIS A 334 6.96 -11.35 42.52
CA HIS A 334 5.65 -11.70 41.97
C HIS A 334 5.49 -11.41 40.45
N CYS A 335 6.02 -10.29 39.95
CA CYS A 335 5.82 -9.89 38.53
C CYS A 335 7.12 -9.68 37.75
N GLY A 336 8.28 -9.91 38.36
CA GLY A 336 9.59 -9.74 37.71
C GLY A 336 9.94 -8.31 37.29
N ALA A 337 9.15 -7.29 37.64
CA ALA A 337 9.47 -5.90 37.34
C ALA A 337 10.68 -5.46 38.20
N LYS A 338 11.60 -4.60 37.58
CA LYS A 338 12.68 -3.92 38.29
C LYS A 338 12.15 -2.78 39.13
#